data_c0ebd0eaac4dc662ac0ccfff6872fb17
#
_entry.id   c0ebd0eaac4dc662ac0ccfff6872fb17
#
_cell.length_a   1.000
_cell.length_b   1.000
_cell.length_c   1.000
_cell.angle_alpha   90.00
_cell.angle_beta   90.00
_cell.angle_gamma   90.00
#
_symmetry.space_group_name_H-M   'P 1'
#
loop_
_entity.id
_entity.type
_entity.pdbx_description
1 polymer ?
#
loop_
_entity_poly.entity_id
_entity_poly.type
_entity_poly.pdbx_seq_one_letter_code
_entity_poly.pdbx_strand_id
1 'polypeptide(L)'
;MNKKNDYILMLAALLLLILTASAIFWFPSAKKQSDGIAQLESKIIGKAVLTIDFGDDRKRNFEGEIINGETLFDALNQASKAGNFSYQLDEKNNLAAIDSFTRNKNKSWHWYLNDKKIDKSPNEIILKSGDKILIKYE
;
A
#
# COMPACT_ATOMS: atom_id res chain seq x y z
N MET A 1 31.11 61.78 -8.59
CA MET A 1 30.37 60.49 -8.60
C MET A 1 31.34 59.39 -9.06
N ASN A 2 31.58 58.41 -8.21
CA ASN A 2 32.70 57.47 -8.36
C ASN A 2 32.21 56.26 -9.18
N LYS A 3 32.51 56.25 -10.51
CA LYS A 3 32.07 55.20 -11.46
C LYS A 3 32.35 53.76 -10.97
N LYS A 4 33.36 53.60 -10.10
CA LYS A 4 33.73 52.30 -9.57
C LYS A 4 32.70 51.73 -8.60
N ASN A 5 32.01 52.58 -7.84
CA ASN A 5 30.96 52.16 -6.91
C ASN A 5 29.66 51.79 -7.62
N ASP A 6 29.39 52.43 -8.78
CA ASP A 6 28.19 52.14 -9.56
C ASP A 6 28.29 50.76 -10.23
N TYR A 7 29.48 50.32 -10.68
CA TYR A 7 29.69 48.95 -11.19
C TYR A 7 29.54 47.87 -10.11
N ILE A 8 29.99 48.14 -8.88
CA ILE A 8 29.88 47.20 -7.76
C ILE A 8 28.41 47.03 -7.39
N LEU A 9 27.64 48.10 -7.36
CA LEU A 9 26.21 48.05 -7.10
C LEU A 9 25.42 47.33 -8.20
N MET A 10 25.77 47.57 -9.47
CA MET A 10 25.16 46.85 -10.59
C MET A 10 25.48 45.33 -10.56
N LEU A 11 26.71 44.96 -10.22
CA LEU A 11 27.12 43.54 -10.10
C LEU A 11 26.41 42.83 -8.96
N ALA A 12 26.26 43.52 -7.81
CA ALA A 12 25.55 42.99 -6.66
C ALA A 12 24.05 42.77 -6.95
N ALA A 13 23.42 43.71 -7.65
CA ALA A 13 22.01 43.59 -8.06
C ALA A 13 21.79 42.43 -9.04
N LEU A 14 22.73 42.24 -9.98
CA LEU A 14 22.67 41.15 -10.95
C LEU A 14 22.83 39.76 -10.28
N LEU A 15 23.75 39.66 -9.28
CA LEU A 15 23.96 38.46 -8.48
C LEU A 15 22.72 38.10 -7.64
N LEU A 16 22.05 39.10 -7.09
CA LEU A 16 20.83 38.94 -6.29
C LEU A 16 19.67 38.41 -7.16
N LEU A 17 19.54 38.91 -8.40
CA LEU A 17 18.56 38.46 -9.39
C LEU A 17 18.78 37.01 -9.82
N ILE A 18 20.02 36.58 -9.99
CA ILE A 18 20.36 35.19 -10.36
C ILE A 18 20.07 34.25 -9.19
N LEU A 19 20.35 34.66 -7.94
CA LEU A 19 20.07 33.85 -6.75
C LEU A 19 18.55 33.66 -6.52
N THR A 20 17.73 34.68 -6.78
CA THR A 20 16.27 34.57 -6.65
C THR A 20 15.65 33.71 -7.75
N ALA A 21 16.17 33.77 -8.98
CA ALA A 21 15.71 32.95 -10.09
C ALA A 21 16.05 31.46 -9.89
N SER A 22 17.18 31.14 -9.27
CA SER A 22 17.57 29.76 -8.99
C SER A 22 16.74 29.14 -7.88
N ALA A 23 16.29 29.90 -6.88
CA ALA A 23 15.46 29.41 -5.79
C ALA A 23 14.08 28.94 -6.27
N ILE A 24 13.52 29.54 -7.31
CA ILE A 24 12.23 29.16 -7.89
C ILE A 24 12.34 27.81 -8.64
N PHE A 25 13.51 27.49 -9.19
CA PHE A 25 13.72 26.24 -9.94
C PHE A 25 13.99 25.01 -9.06
N TRP A 26 14.44 25.23 -7.80
CA TRP A 26 14.81 24.15 -6.88
C TRP A 26 13.69 23.76 -5.89
N PHE A 27 12.61 24.53 -5.82
CA PHE A 27 11.43 24.10 -5.06
C PHE A 27 10.47 23.36 -5.99
N PRO A 28 10.44 22.02 -5.97
CA PRO A 28 9.37 21.28 -6.64
C PRO A 28 8.06 21.73 -6.01
N SER A 29 7.17 22.22 -6.86
CA SER A 29 5.88 22.75 -6.43
C SER A 29 5.17 21.78 -5.47
N ALA A 30 4.98 22.17 -4.24
CA ALA A 30 4.25 21.44 -3.21
C ALA A 30 2.82 21.02 -3.68
N LYS A 31 2.33 21.67 -4.71
CA LYS A 31 1.06 21.34 -5.40
C LYS A 31 0.99 19.92 -5.96
N LYS A 32 2.12 19.39 -6.50
CA LYS A 32 2.12 18.05 -7.11
C LYS A 32 2.01 16.92 -6.08
N GLN A 33 2.40 17.19 -4.83
CA GLN A 33 2.31 16.24 -3.73
C GLN A 33 0.91 16.22 -3.11
N SER A 34 0.22 17.36 -3.05
CA SER A 34 -1.15 17.42 -2.56
C SER A 34 -2.16 16.76 -3.52
N ASP A 35 -1.95 16.88 -4.83
CA ASP A 35 -2.82 16.26 -5.84
C ASP A 35 -2.69 14.72 -5.82
N GLY A 36 -1.49 14.19 -5.53
CA GLY A 36 -1.26 12.75 -5.38
C GLY A 36 -1.94 12.17 -4.14
N ILE A 37 -1.89 12.86 -3.02
CA ILE A 37 -2.53 12.44 -1.76
C ILE A 37 -4.07 12.52 -1.89
N ALA A 38 -4.59 13.60 -2.43
CA ALA A 38 -6.03 13.77 -2.67
C ALA A 38 -6.57 12.72 -3.67
N GLN A 39 -5.78 12.30 -4.67
CA GLN A 39 -6.17 11.26 -5.63
C GLN A 39 -6.14 9.86 -5.00
N LEU A 40 -5.27 9.59 -4.04
CA LEU A 40 -5.24 8.35 -3.26
C LEU A 40 -6.42 8.29 -2.28
N GLU A 41 -6.68 9.36 -1.54
CA GLU A 41 -7.83 9.46 -0.63
C GLU A 41 -9.17 9.30 -1.35
N SER A 42 -9.31 9.81 -2.57
CA SER A 42 -10.54 9.66 -3.37
C SER A 42 -10.80 8.22 -3.86
N LYS A 43 -9.80 7.33 -3.76
CA LYS A 43 -9.90 5.90 -4.12
C LYS A 43 -10.21 5.00 -2.94
N ILE A 44 -10.00 5.44 -1.71
CA ILE A 44 -10.31 4.66 -0.50
C ILE A 44 -11.83 4.57 -0.37
N ILE A 45 -12.33 3.34 -0.33
CA ILE A 45 -13.76 3.05 -0.20
C ILE A 45 -14.14 2.59 1.20
N GLY A 46 -13.16 2.32 2.07
CA GLY A 46 -13.37 1.92 3.44
C GLY A 46 -12.22 1.09 4.00
N LYS A 47 -12.52 0.25 4.98
CA LYS A 47 -11.56 -0.65 5.61
C LYS A 47 -12.07 -2.08 5.55
N ALA A 48 -11.13 -3.05 5.57
CA ALA A 48 -11.40 -4.47 5.76
C ALA A 48 -10.45 -5.04 6.83
N VAL A 49 -10.86 -6.17 7.41
CA VAL A 49 -10.05 -6.91 8.39
C VAL A 49 -9.69 -8.25 7.80
N LEU A 50 -8.40 -8.58 7.79
CA LEU A 50 -7.89 -9.89 7.41
C LEU A 50 -7.34 -10.59 8.65
N THR A 51 -7.84 -11.80 8.91
CA THR A 51 -7.37 -12.69 9.98
C THR A 51 -6.72 -13.91 9.34
N ILE A 52 -5.51 -14.26 9.77
CA ILE A 52 -4.85 -15.53 9.45
C ILE A 52 -4.91 -16.41 10.71
N ASP A 53 -5.58 -17.57 10.60
CA ASP A 53 -5.72 -18.55 11.68
C ASP A 53 -4.88 -19.79 11.33
N PHE A 54 -3.84 -20.05 12.10
CA PHE A 54 -2.91 -21.17 11.87
C PHE A 54 -3.42 -22.51 12.39
N GLY A 55 -4.63 -22.54 13.00
CA GLY A 55 -5.26 -23.76 13.50
C GLY A 55 -4.62 -24.37 14.75
N ASP A 56 -3.84 -23.59 15.50
CA ASP A 56 -3.18 -23.95 16.75
C ASP A 56 -3.22 -22.81 17.78
N ASP A 57 -4.37 -22.13 17.86
CA ASP A 57 -4.63 -20.93 18.65
C ASP A 57 -3.84 -19.68 18.25
N ARG A 58 -2.92 -19.78 17.29
CA ARG A 58 -2.21 -18.61 16.75
C ARG A 58 -3.02 -17.93 15.67
N LYS A 59 -3.20 -16.62 15.83
CA LYS A 59 -3.88 -15.76 14.86
C LYS A 59 -3.10 -14.48 14.64
N ARG A 60 -3.15 -13.98 13.42
CA ARG A 60 -2.69 -12.65 13.06
C ARG A 60 -3.85 -11.86 12.49
N ASN A 61 -4.01 -10.62 12.92
CA ASN A 61 -5.07 -9.73 12.46
C ASN A 61 -4.44 -8.50 11.81
N PHE A 62 -4.98 -8.12 10.67
CA PHE A 62 -4.58 -6.95 9.89
C PHE A 62 -5.82 -6.14 9.56
N GLU A 63 -5.84 -4.87 9.89
CA GLU A 63 -6.85 -3.92 9.43
C GLU A 63 -6.18 -3.00 8.42
N GLY A 64 -6.77 -2.85 7.25
CA GLY A 64 -6.25 -2.02 6.17
C GLY A 64 -7.35 -1.22 5.49
N GLU A 65 -6.95 -0.10 4.91
CA GLU A 65 -7.78 0.65 3.99
C GLU A 65 -7.85 -0.10 2.67
N ILE A 66 -9.04 -0.13 2.07
CA ILE A 66 -9.27 -0.75 0.77
C ILE A 66 -9.62 0.30 -0.27
N ILE A 67 -9.15 0.09 -1.47
CA ILE A 67 -9.43 0.93 -2.64
C ILE A 67 -10.45 0.25 -3.56
N ASN A 68 -11.07 1.03 -4.42
CA ASN A 68 -12.03 0.48 -5.38
C ASN A 68 -11.38 -0.54 -6.31
N GLY A 69 -11.96 -1.74 -6.41
CA GLY A 69 -11.48 -2.85 -7.24
C GLY A 69 -10.42 -3.74 -6.56
N GLU A 70 -10.08 -3.48 -5.31
CA GLU A 70 -9.16 -4.32 -4.54
C GLU A 70 -9.74 -5.70 -4.27
N THR A 71 -8.92 -6.75 -4.44
CA THR A 71 -9.32 -8.15 -4.30
C THR A 71 -8.91 -8.73 -2.94
N LEU A 72 -9.45 -9.90 -2.60
CA LEU A 72 -8.98 -10.66 -1.44
C LEU A 72 -7.48 -10.97 -1.48
N PHE A 73 -6.96 -11.22 -2.68
CA PHE A 73 -5.54 -11.51 -2.85
C PHE A 73 -4.67 -10.27 -2.63
N ASP A 74 -5.14 -9.10 -3.04
CA ASP A 74 -4.45 -7.83 -2.78
C ASP A 74 -4.36 -7.56 -1.28
N ALA A 75 -5.43 -7.85 -0.51
CA ALA A 75 -5.41 -7.74 0.94
C ALA A 75 -4.37 -8.67 1.60
N LEU A 76 -4.24 -9.93 1.13
CA LEU A 76 -3.17 -10.82 1.59
C LEU A 76 -1.79 -10.25 1.29
N ASN A 77 -1.59 -9.71 0.10
CA ASN A 77 -0.31 -9.12 -0.32
C ASN A 77 0.06 -7.90 0.54
N GLN A 78 -0.92 -7.04 0.86
CA GLN A 78 -0.72 -5.92 1.77
C GLN A 78 -0.40 -6.39 3.19
N ALA A 79 -1.17 -7.36 3.71
CA ALA A 79 -0.95 -7.95 5.03
C ALA A 79 0.43 -8.62 5.15
N SER A 80 0.88 -9.32 4.09
CA SER A 80 2.21 -9.94 4.02
C SER A 80 3.31 -8.90 4.18
N LYS A 81 3.23 -7.78 3.49
CA LYS A 81 4.19 -6.68 3.59
C LYS A 81 4.16 -6.02 4.97
N ALA A 82 2.96 -5.73 5.50
CA ALA A 82 2.79 -5.09 6.79
C ALA A 82 3.22 -5.98 7.96
N GLY A 83 2.93 -7.27 7.87
CA GLY A 83 3.22 -8.27 8.90
C GLY A 83 4.55 -8.98 8.74
N ASN A 84 5.32 -8.66 7.68
CA ASN A 84 6.62 -9.27 7.35
C ASN A 84 6.56 -10.81 7.38
N PHE A 85 5.58 -11.39 6.68
CA PHE A 85 5.47 -12.83 6.50
C PHE A 85 5.49 -13.19 5.01
N SER A 86 5.89 -14.44 4.71
CA SER A 86 5.91 -14.98 3.36
C SER A 86 4.71 -15.88 3.09
N TYR A 87 4.30 -15.96 1.83
CA TYR A 87 3.33 -16.94 1.38
C TYR A 87 3.74 -17.53 0.04
N GLN A 88 3.24 -18.71 -0.27
CA GLN A 88 3.48 -19.42 -1.52
C GLN A 88 2.15 -19.84 -2.12
N LEU A 89 2.08 -19.77 -3.46
CA LEU A 89 0.95 -20.26 -4.24
C LEU A 89 1.35 -21.54 -4.99
N ASP A 90 0.36 -22.39 -5.27
CA ASP A 90 0.56 -23.51 -6.18
C ASP A 90 0.37 -23.08 -7.65
N GLU A 91 0.54 -24.04 -8.58
CA GLU A 91 0.38 -23.82 -10.02
C GLU A 91 -1.02 -23.33 -10.43
N LYS A 92 -2.01 -23.53 -9.56
CA LYS A 92 -3.41 -23.11 -9.76
C LYS A 92 -3.74 -21.80 -9.02
N ASN A 93 -2.72 -21.11 -8.49
CA ASN A 93 -2.86 -19.92 -7.66
C ASN A 93 -3.63 -20.11 -6.35
N ASN A 94 -3.70 -21.35 -5.83
CA ASN A 94 -4.20 -21.58 -4.48
C ASN A 94 -3.09 -21.37 -3.46
N LEU A 95 -3.46 -20.96 -2.26
CA LEU A 95 -2.51 -20.76 -1.17
C LEU A 95 -1.92 -22.11 -0.73
N ALA A 96 -0.63 -22.28 -0.93
CA ALA A 96 0.11 -23.50 -0.59
C ALA A 96 0.79 -23.40 0.78
N ALA A 97 1.32 -22.23 1.15
CA ALA A 97 1.97 -22.04 2.44
C ALA A 97 1.85 -20.58 2.89
N ILE A 98 1.84 -20.38 4.23
CA ILE A 98 2.13 -19.11 4.89
C ILE A 98 3.22 -19.38 5.91
N ASP A 99 4.36 -18.69 5.80
CA ASP A 99 5.58 -18.95 6.58
C ASP A 99 5.94 -20.45 6.54
N SER A 100 6.06 -21.10 7.70
CA SER A 100 6.38 -22.54 7.81
C SER A 100 5.16 -23.46 7.69
N PHE A 101 3.94 -22.92 7.58
CA PHE A 101 2.70 -23.71 7.52
C PHE A 101 2.37 -24.07 6.08
N THR A 102 2.86 -25.19 5.64
CA THR A 102 2.61 -25.74 4.29
C THR A 102 1.44 -26.69 4.31
N ARG A 103 0.57 -26.60 3.29
CA ARG A 103 -0.52 -27.56 3.12
C ARG A 103 0.04 -29.00 3.01
N ASN A 104 -0.69 -29.95 3.56
CA ASN A 104 -0.35 -31.36 3.56
C ASN A 104 -1.60 -32.21 3.31
N LYS A 105 -1.49 -33.55 3.48
CA LYS A 105 -2.60 -34.47 3.24
C LYS A 105 -3.81 -34.25 4.16
N ASN A 106 -3.59 -33.67 5.34
CA ASN A 106 -4.61 -33.54 6.37
C ASN A 106 -5.10 -32.11 6.56
N LYS A 107 -4.32 -31.11 6.16
CA LYS A 107 -4.62 -29.69 6.36
C LYS A 107 -4.26 -28.86 5.14
N SER A 108 -5.10 -27.88 4.85
CA SER A 108 -4.91 -26.91 3.78
C SER A 108 -5.37 -25.53 4.19
N TRP A 109 -5.02 -24.53 3.38
CA TRP A 109 -5.45 -23.16 3.57
C TRP A 109 -6.80 -22.93 2.90
N HIS A 110 -7.76 -22.40 3.64
CA HIS A 110 -9.08 -22.06 3.15
C HIS A 110 -9.39 -20.57 3.36
N TRP A 111 -10.11 -20.01 2.42
CA TRP A 111 -10.55 -18.62 2.46
C TRP A 111 -12.01 -18.52 2.87
N TYR A 112 -12.30 -17.52 3.70
CA TYR A 112 -13.65 -17.17 4.11
C TYR A 112 -13.83 -15.65 3.97
N LEU A 113 -14.99 -15.24 3.52
CA LEU A 113 -15.42 -13.84 3.47
C LEU A 113 -16.73 -13.71 4.23
N ASN A 114 -16.75 -12.88 5.29
CA ASN A 114 -17.93 -12.68 6.13
C ASN A 114 -18.51 -14.02 6.62
N ASP A 115 -17.65 -14.87 7.15
CA ASP A 115 -17.93 -16.21 7.70
C ASP A 115 -18.39 -17.27 6.66
N LYS A 116 -18.36 -16.94 5.37
CA LYS A 116 -18.69 -17.88 4.29
C LYS A 116 -17.44 -18.37 3.60
N LYS A 117 -17.30 -19.70 3.47
CA LYS A 117 -16.21 -20.31 2.70
C LYS A 117 -16.28 -19.90 1.25
N ILE A 118 -15.12 -19.61 0.67
CA ILE A 118 -14.97 -19.17 -0.71
C ILE A 118 -14.43 -20.30 -1.54
N ASP A 119 -15.16 -20.62 -2.63
CA ASP A 119 -14.77 -21.64 -3.61
C ASP A 119 -14.19 -21.03 -4.90
N LYS A 120 -14.28 -19.69 -5.03
CA LYS A 120 -13.74 -18.93 -6.17
C LYS A 120 -12.31 -18.51 -5.91
N SER A 121 -11.60 -18.17 -6.97
CA SER A 121 -10.26 -17.59 -6.84
C SER A 121 -10.30 -16.28 -6.05
N PRO A 122 -9.41 -16.08 -5.05
CA PRO A 122 -9.33 -14.83 -4.30
C PRO A 122 -9.08 -13.59 -5.16
N ASN A 123 -8.50 -13.76 -6.34
CA ASN A 123 -8.29 -12.67 -7.32
C ASN A 123 -9.58 -12.18 -7.99
N GLU A 124 -10.66 -12.97 -7.95
CA GLU A 124 -11.93 -12.64 -8.58
C GLU A 124 -12.92 -11.97 -7.63
N ILE A 125 -12.57 -11.91 -6.33
CA ILE A 125 -13.47 -11.39 -5.30
C ILE A 125 -13.03 -10.00 -4.90
N ILE A 126 -13.85 -9.01 -5.25
CA ILE A 126 -13.62 -7.60 -4.94
C ILE A 126 -14.13 -7.31 -3.54
N LEU A 127 -13.31 -6.65 -2.74
CA LEU A 127 -13.60 -6.26 -1.38
C LEU A 127 -14.57 -5.09 -1.29
N LYS A 128 -15.32 -5.06 -0.20
CA LYS A 128 -16.22 -3.98 0.19
C LYS A 128 -15.86 -3.46 1.58
N SER A 129 -16.22 -2.23 1.84
CA SER A 129 -16.05 -1.64 3.18
C SER A 129 -16.73 -2.51 4.25
N GLY A 130 -16.00 -2.82 5.31
CA GLY A 130 -16.45 -3.64 6.43
C GLY A 130 -16.27 -5.14 6.23
N ASP A 131 -15.71 -5.60 5.10
CA ASP A 131 -15.48 -7.02 4.88
C ASP A 131 -14.52 -7.63 5.91
N LYS A 132 -14.84 -8.85 6.34
CA LYS A 132 -14.03 -9.68 7.25
C LYS A 132 -13.51 -10.87 6.46
N ILE A 133 -12.20 -10.92 6.28
CA ILE A 133 -11.50 -11.98 5.57
C ILE A 133 -10.87 -12.90 6.61
N LEU A 134 -11.09 -14.21 6.49
CA LEU A 134 -10.41 -15.21 7.28
C LEU A 134 -9.68 -16.19 6.36
N ILE A 135 -8.38 -16.35 6.57
CA ILE A 135 -7.55 -17.38 5.96
C ILE A 135 -7.23 -18.40 7.05
N LYS A 136 -7.72 -19.62 6.91
CA LYS A 136 -7.62 -20.64 7.97
C LYS A 136 -6.89 -21.88 7.48
N TYR A 137 -6.00 -22.38 8.34
CA TYR A 137 -5.26 -23.63 8.13
C TYR A 137 -5.97 -24.79 8.84
N GLU A 138 -6.73 -25.57 8.09
CA GLU A 138 -7.55 -26.68 8.62
C GLU A 138 -7.55 -27.90 7.72
#